data_f5627e31b13125a22addb76d7cd01e43
#
_entry.id   f5627e31b13125a22addb76d7cd01e43
#
_cell.length_a   1.000
_cell.length_b   1.000
_cell.length_c   1.000
_cell.angle_alpha   90.00
_cell.angle_beta   90.00
_cell.angle_gamma   90.00
#
_symmetry.space_group_name_H-M   'P 1'
#
loop_
_entity.id
_entity.type
_entity.pdbx_description
1 polymer ?
#
loop_
_entity_poly.entity_id
_entity_poly.type
_entity_poly.pdbx_seq_one_letter_code
_entity_poly.pdbx_strand_id
1 'polypeptide(L)'
;PKQFLYILFFSSAILQYFLTILVLFEELGLPAKKKTKTGYSTNADVLEELRSQSPIVDNVLKYRRYTKLSSTYVVGLLDKIAPDGRIHTWFRQTETQTGRISSTEPNMQNIPVRTELGSQMRKFFVAAEGKTLVDADYSQIELRVMAHLCGDSNMIEAFTSGEDIHTSTAAQVFDMPPVMVTPEMRSAAKAVNFGIIYGIGAFS
;
A
#
# COMPACT_ATOMS: atom_id res chain seq x y z
N PRO A 1 16.34 8.19 -32.75
CA PRO A 1 15.01 7.54 -32.56
C PRO A 1 15.05 6.02 -32.62
N LYS A 2 15.95 5.40 -33.46
CA LYS A 2 16.02 3.93 -33.60
C LYS A 2 16.70 3.22 -32.42
N GLN A 3 17.59 3.88 -31.70
CA GLN A 3 18.23 3.32 -30.49
C GLN A 3 17.26 3.11 -29.33
N PHE A 4 16.21 3.94 -29.21
CA PHE A 4 15.19 3.80 -28.18
C PHE A 4 14.31 2.53 -28.33
N LEU A 5 14.15 2.03 -29.56
CA LEU A 5 13.32 0.85 -29.85
C LEU A 5 14.00 -0.46 -29.43
N TYR A 6 15.33 -0.52 -29.45
CA TYR A 6 16.11 -1.70 -29.00
C TYR A 6 16.07 -1.91 -27.48
N ILE A 7 15.85 -0.83 -26.73
CA ILE A 7 15.80 -0.84 -25.26
C ILE A 7 14.52 -1.48 -24.72
N LEU A 8 13.44 -1.46 -25.51
CA LEU A 8 12.16 -2.04 -25.14
C LEU A 8 12.11 -3.58 -25.19
N PHE A 9 13.05 -4.23 -25.87
CA PHE A 9 13.09 -5.68 -26.02
C PHE A 9 13.95 -6.43 -25.00
N PHE A 10 14.80 -5.76 -24.23
CA PHE A 10 15.58 -6.40 -23.16
C PHE A 10 14.88 -6.23 -21.81
N SER A 11 14.01 -7.15 -21.49
CA SER A 11 13.15 -7.12 -20.31
C SER A 11 13.82 -7.59 -19.01
N SER A 12 15.02 -7.16 -18.67
CA SER A 12 15.47 -7.36 -17.31
C SER A 12 15.18 -6.10 -16.48
N ALA A 13 14.55 -6.26 -15.34
CA ALA A 13 14.27 -5.17 -14.38
C ALA A 13 15.55 -4.39 -14.03
N ILE A 14 16.70 -5.05 -14.09
CA ILE A 14 18.03 -4.50 -13.90
C ILE A 14 18.37 -3.48 -14.99
N LEU A 15 18.16 -3.80 -16.26
CA LEU A 15 18.43 -2.89 -17.36
C LEU A 15 17.53 -1.64 -17.32
N GLN A 16 16.25 -1.82 -17.01
CA GLN A 16 15.33 -0.69 -16.81
C GLN A 16 15.76 0.23 -15.67
N TYR A 17 16.27 -0.36 -14.57
CA TYR A 17 16.80 0.40 -13.45
C TYR A 17 18.01 1.25 -13.86
N PHE A 18 19.00 0.66 -14.51
CA PHE A 18 20.18 1.37 -14.99
C PHE A 18 19.87 2.47 -16.01
N LEU A 19 18.98 2.19 -16.95
CA LEU A 19 18.53 3.19 -17.93
C LEU A 19 17.79 4.36 -17.29
N THR A 20 16.97 4.08 -16.28
CA THR A 20 16.30 5.15 -15.53
C THR A 20 17.31 6.04 -14.81
N ILE A 21 18.36 5.47 -14.20
CA ILE A 21 19.41 6.22 -13.53
C ILE A 21 20.17 7.09 -14.56
N LEU A 22 20.63 6.49 -15.67
CA LEU A 22 21.37 7.18 -16.71
C LEU A 22 20.58 8.40 -17.25
N VAL A 23 19.34 8.17 -17.65
CA VAL A 23 18.51 9.23 -18.25
C VAL A 23 18.16 10.32 -17.23
N LEU A 24 17.73 9.96 -16.02
CA LEU A 24 17.27 10.95 -15.06
C LEU A 24 18.43 11.77 -14.45
N PHE A 25 19.51 11.11 -14.07
CA PHE A 25 20.56 11.75 -13.28
C PHE A 25 21.78 12.19 -14.11
N GLU A 26 22.13 11.47 -15.17
CA GLU A 26 23.31 11.79 -15.99
C GLU A 26 22.92 12.64 -17.21
N GLU A 27 21.88 12.28 -17.97
CA GLU A 27 21.50 13.04 -19.17
C GLU A 27 20.67 14.28 -18.84
N LEU A 28 19.68 14.16 -17.94
CA LEU A 28 18.78 15.25 -17.56
C LEU A 28 19.30 16.05 -16.36
N GLY A 29 20.34 15.59 -15.67
CA GLY A 29 20.96 16.29 -14.56
C GLY A 29 20.05 16.51 -13.35
N LEU A 30 19.02 15.65 -13.15
CA LEU A 30 18.14 15.80 -12.01
C LEU A 30 18.90 15.54 -10.69
N PRO A 31 18.53 16.21 -9.58
CA PRO A 31 19.26 16.08 -8.32
C PRO A 31 19.09 14.68 -7.73
N ALA A 32 20.21 13.98 -7.56
CA ALA A 32 20.26 12.65 -6.96
C ALA A 32 20.28 12.74 -5.43
N LYS A 33 19.13 12.69 -4.79
CA LYS A 33 18.97 12.90 -3.34
C LYS A 33 19.41 11.72 -2.48
N LYS A 34 19.37 10.49 -2.98
CA LYS A 34 19.66 9.29 -2.21
C LYS A 34 20.52 8.31 -2.99
N LYS A 35 21.68 7.94 -2.43
CA LYS A 35 22.55 6.90 -2.99
C LYS A 35 22.21 5.53 -2.38
N THR A 36 22.35 4.50 -3.19
CA THR A 36 22.31 3.08 -2.80
C THR A 36 23.67 2.46 -3.03
N LYS A 37 23.87 1.22 -2.61
CA LYS A 37 25.11 0.47 -2.86
C LYS A 37 25.41 0.29 -4.38
N THR A 38 24.37 0.33 -5.22
CA THR A 38 24.45 0.08 -6.67
C THR A 38 24.25 1.32 -7.53
N GLY A 39 24.16 2.51 -6.93
CA GLY A 39 23.93 3.76 -7.65
C GLY A 39 22.92 4.68 -6.98
N TYR A 40 22.27 5.54 -7.77
CA TYR A 40 21.24 6.44 -7.25
C TYR A 40 19.91 5.72 -7.08
N SER A 41 19.20 6.07 -5.99
CA SER A 41 17.86 5.52 -5.74
C SER A 41 16.84 6.10 -6.74
N THR A 42 16.08 5.23 -7.37
CA THR A 42 14.92 5.58 -8.20
C THR A 42 13.62 4.99 -7.61
N ASN A 43 13.55 4.83 -6.28
CA ASN A 43 12.31 4.38 -5.63
C ASN A 43 11.19 5.41 -5.83
N ALA A 44 9.96 5.01 -5.54
CA ALA A 44 8.78 5.84 -5.78
C ALA A 44 8.87 7.19 -5.06
N ASP A 45 9.31 7.19 -3.80
CA ASP A 45 9.38 8.40 -2.97
C ASP A 45 10.35 9.43 -3.56
N VAL A 46 11.55 8.98 -3.97
CA VAL A 46 12.55 9.85 -4.63
C VAL A 46 12.03 10.39 -5.95
N LEU A 47 11.32 9.57 -6.74
CA LEU A 47 10.75 10.02 -8.01
C LEU A 47 9.56 10.96 -7.81
N GLU A 48 8.72 10.77 -6.81
CA GLU A 48 7.63 11.70 -6.49
C GLU A 48 8.17 13.10 -6.12
N GLU A 49 9.27 13.19 -5.38
CA GLU A 49 9.93 14.46 -5.09
C GLU A 49 10.50 15.17 -6.34
N LEU A 50 10.86 14.41 -7.37
CA LEU A 50 11.38 14.92 -8.63
C LEU A 50 10.29 15.19 -9.67
N ARG A 51 9.04 14.87 -9.38
CA ARG A 51 7.92 14.88 -10.32
C ARG A 51 7.69 16.24 -10.99
N SER A 52 7.89 17.33 -10.23
CA SER A 52 7.73 18.70 -10.74
C SER A 52 8.90 19.18 -11.62
N GLN A 53 10.03 18.48 -11.59
CA GLN A 53 11.25 18.92 -12.27
C GLN A 53 11.34 18.43 -13.71
N SER A 54 10.69 17.33 -14.05
CA SER A 54 10.67 16.83 -15.43
C SER A 54 9.44 15.98 -15.70
N PRO A 55 8.74 16.18 -16.84
CA PRO A 55 7.59 15.36 -17.24
C PRO A 55 7.92 13.87 -17.42
N ILE A 56 9.17 13.54 -17.69
CA ILE A 56 9.59 12.14 -17.85
C ILE A 56 9.49 11.36 -16.54
N VAL A 57 9.65 12.04 -15.40
CA VAL A 57 9.53 11.40 -14.07
C VAL A 57 8.10 10.89 -13.86
N ASP A 58 7.09 11.70 -14.21
CA ASP A 58 5.69 11.30 -14.13
C ASP A 58 5.40 10.10 -15.06
N ASN A 59 5.97 10.09 -16.25
CA ASN A 59 5.83 8.98 -17.20
C ASN A 59 6.50 7.70 -16.67
N VAL A 60 7.66 7.79 -16.04
CA VAL A 60 8.34 6.65 -15.40
C VAL A 60 7.53 6.08 -14.25
N LEU A 61 6.96 6.95 -13.40
CA LEU A 61 6.08 6.53 -12.31
C LEU A 61 4.82 5.82 -12.83
N LYS A 62 4.16 6.38 -13.84
CA LYS A 62 3.00 5.78 -14.50
C LYS A 62 3.35 4.43 -15.13
N TYR A 63 4.43 4.38 -15.90
CA TYR A 63 4.90 3.15 -16.54
C TYR A 63 5.15 2.04 -15.53
N ARG A 64 5.88 2.34 -14.44
CA ARG A 64 6.16 1.36 -13.38
C ARG A 64 4.88 0.88 -12.70
N ARG A 65 3.92 1.78 -12.47
CA ARG A 65 2.61 1.43 -11.90
C ARG A 65 1.86 0.45 -12.81
N TYR A 66 1.75 0.77 -14.10
CA TYR A 66 1.04 -0.10 -15.05
C TYR A 66 1.76 -1.43 -15.26
N THR A 67 3.08 -1.41 -15.38
CA THR A 67 3.86 -2.65 -15.54
C THR A 67 3.70 -3.56 -14.33
N LYS A 68 3.75 -3.01 -13.12
CA LYS A 68 3.52 -3.79 -11.89
C LYS A 68 2.10 -4.36 -11.84
N LEU A 69 1.08 -3.56 -12.19
CA LEU A 69 -0.30 -4.05 -12.23
C LEU A 69 -0.45 -5.16 -13.26
N SER A 70 0.05 -4.96 -14.48
CA SER A 70 -0.02 -5.94 -15.55
C SER A 70 0.72 -7.23 -15.20
N SER A 71 1.99 -7.16 -14.84
CA SER A 71 2.83 -8.34 -14.61
C SER A 71 2.42 -9.12 -13.36
N THR A 72 2.11 -8.44 -12.27
CA THR A 72 1.83 -9.11 -10.98
C THR A 72 0.39 -9.59 -10.88
N TYR A 73 -0.56 -8.74 -11.27
CA TYR A 73 -1.98 -9.01 -10.99
C TYR A 73 -2.77 -9.47 -12.21
N VAL A 74 -2.40 -9.07 -13.44
CA VAL A 74 -3.08 -9.58 -14.63
C VAL A 74 -2.41 -10.87 -15.08
N VAL A 75 -1.21 -10.78 -15.64
CA VAL A 75 -0.49 -11.94 -16.18
C VAL A 75 -0.16 -12.94 -15.07
N GLY A 76 0.41 -12.45 -13.96
CA GLY A 76 0.85 -13.31 -12.86
C GLY A 76 -0.28 -14.08 -12.17
N LEU A 77 -1.51 -13.57 -12.16
CA LEU A 77 -2.67 -14.31 -11.63
C LEU A 77 -3.31 -15.23 -12.65
N LEU A 78 -3.32 -14.86 -13.94
CA LEU A 78 -3.81 -15.75 -14.99
C LEU A 78 -3.04 -17.08 -15.03
N ASP A 79 -1.73 -17.02 -14.85
CA ASP A 79 -0.87 -18.20 -14.80
C ASP A 79 -1.09 -19.08 -13.54
N LYS A 80 -1.85 -18.57 -12.56
CA LYS A 80 -2.16 -19.29 -11.30
C LYS A 80 -3.59 -19.83 -11.25
N ILE A 81 -4.34 -19.68 -12.32
CA ILE A 81 -5.68 -20.28 -12.40
C ILE A 81 -5.53 -21.80 -12.55
N ALA A 82 -6.07 -22.52 -11.58
CA ALA A 82 -6.07 -23.98 -11.57
C ALA A 82 -7.13 -24.54 -12.56
N PRO A 83 -7.09 -25.85 -12.88
CA PRO A 83 -8.04 -26.49 -13.79
C PRO A 83 -9.51 -26.33 -13.39
N ASP A 84 -9.82 -26.05 -12.14
CA ASP A 84 -11.15 -25.79 -11.62
C ASP A 84 -11.60 -24.32 -11.84
N GLY A 85 -10.79 -23.52 -12.55
CA GLY A 85 -11.06 -22.10 -12.81
C GLY A 85 -10.84 -21.17 -11.62
N ARG A 86 -10.18 -21.64 -10.56
CA ARG A 86 -9.97 -20.87 -9.31
C ARG A 86 -8.49 -20.60 -9.07
N ILE A 87 -8.22 -19.61 -8.22
CA ILE A 87 -6.87 -19.32 -7.71
C ILE A 87 -6.80 -19.85 -6.28
N HIS A 88 -5.85 -20.74 -6.03
CA HIS A 88 -5.59 -21.34 -4.74
C HIS A 88 -4.29 -20.79 -4.16
N THR A 89 -4.40 -19.87 -3.21
CA THR A 89 -3.25 -19.36 -2.47
C THR A 89 -2.88 -20.31 -1.33
N TRP A 90 -1.62 -20.32 -0.99
CA TRP A 90 -1.15 -21.02 0.20
C TRP A 90 -1.08 -20.07 1.39
N PHE A 91 -1.89 -20.32 2.42
CA PHE A 91 -1.88 -19.59 3.67
C PHE A 91 -0.81 -20.13 4.62
N ARG A 92 0.15 -19.29 4.97
CA ARG A 92 1.22 -19.58 5.91
C ARG A 92 0.81 -19.11 7.31
N GLN A 93 0.61 -20.05 8.22
CA GLN A 93 0.06 -19.77 9.55
C GLN A 93 1.12 -19.41 10.60
N THR A 94 2.40 -19.79 10.37
CA THR A 94 3.46 -19.74 11.37
C THR A 94 4.66 -18.89 10.97
N GLU A 95 4.60 -18.16 9.87
CA GLU A 95 5.78 -17.46 9.33
C GLU A 95 5.92 -16.01 9.79
N THR A 96 4.84 -15.40 10.29
CA THR A 96 4.90 -14.01 10.75
C THR A 96 5.17 -13.94 12.25
N GLN A 97 6.02 -13.00 12.67
CA GLN A 97 6.30 -12.79 14.11
C GLN A 97 5.08 -12.31 14.90
N THR A 98 4.10 -11.72 14.23
CA THR A 98 2.90 -11.14 14.83
C THR A 98 1.75 -12.15 14.98
N GLY A 99 1.90 -13.39 14.51
CA GLY A 99 0.83 -14.38 14.47
C GLY A 99 -0.20 -14.15 13.35
N ARG A 100 0.01 -13.13 12.48
CA ARG A 100 -0.85 -12.94 11.29
C ARG A 100 -0.58 -14.02 10.27
N ILE A 101 -1.60 -14.37 9.47
CA ILE A 101 -1.46 -15.29 8.34
C ILE A 101 -0.86 -14.50 7.17
N SER A 102 0.11 -15.09 6.47
CA SER A 102 0.59 -14.61 5.18
C SER A 102 0.07 -15.47 4.05
N SER A 103 0.01 -14.90 2.85
CA SER A 103 -0.49 -15.56 1.64
C SER A 103 0.61 -15.60 0.59
N THR A 104 0.87 -16.79 0.00
CA THR A 104 1.91 -17.00 -1.02
C THR A 104 1.40 -17.88 -2.16
N GLU A 105 2.00 -17.74 -3.32
CA GLU A 105 1.79 -18.59 -4.51
C GLU A 105 0.34 -18.72 -5.02
N PRO A 106 -0.34 -17.62 -5.31
CA PRO A 106 0.11 -16.23 -5.32
C PRO A 106 -0.19 -15.50 -4.01
N ASN A 107 0.47 -14.34 -3.77
CA ASN A 107 0.12 -13.49 -2.65
C ASN A 107 -1.16 -12.70 -2.94
N MET A 108 -2.25 -13.11 -2.30
CA MET A 108 -3.57 -12.49 -2.46
C MET A 108 -3.81 -11.31 -1.51
N GLN A 109 -2.94 -11.07 -0.54
CA GLN A 109 -3.07 -9.97 0.42
C GLN A 109 -2.60 -8.62 -0.12
N ASN A 110 -1.85 -8.62 -1.22
CA ASN A 110 -1.26 -7.41 -1.82
C ASN A 110 -2.07 -6.84 -3.00
N ILE A 111 -3.30 -7.28 -3.20
CA ILE A 111 -4.18 -6.72 -4.24
C ILE A 111 -4.41 -5.24 -3.93
N PRO A 112 -4.09 -4.32 -4.86
CA PRO A 112 -4.21 -2.89 -4.61
C PRO A 112 -5.66 -2.47 -4.33
N VAL A 113 -5.84 -1.54 -3.39
CA VAL A 113 -7.18 -1.01 -3.04
C VAL A 113 -7.26 0.51 -3.12
N ARG A 114 -6.12 1.20 -2.98
CA ARG A 114 -6.09 2.67 -2.81
C ARG A 114 -6.15 3.43 -4.14
N THR A 115 -5.77 2.81 -5.24
CA THR A 115 -5.81 3.45 -6.57
C THR A 115 -7.04 3.00 -7.32
N GLU A 116 -7.58 3.87 -8.18
CA GLU A 116 -8.76 3.56 -8.99
C GLU A 116 -8.57 2.28 -9.82
N LEU A 117 -7.46 2.17 -10.56
CA LEU A 117 -7.13 0.96 -11.31
C LEU A 117 -6.93 -0.26 -10.41
N GLY A 118 -6.29 -0.09 -9.26
CA GLY A 118 -6.10 -1.17 -8.30
C GLY A 118 -7.44 -1.69 -7.75
N SER A 119 -8.37 -0.80 -7.44
CA SER A 119 -9.69 -1.18 -6.95
C SER A 119 -10.51 -1.95 -8.00
N GLN A 120 -10.33 -1.67 -9.29
CA GLN A 120 -10.97 -2.42 -10.38
C GLN A 120 -10.51 -3.89 -10.41
N MET A 121 -9.28 -4.19 -9.99
CA MET A 121 -8.75 -5.55 -9.96
C MET A 121 -9.56 -6.48 -9.04
N ARG A 122 -10.16 -5.94 -7.98
CA ARG A 122 -11.01 -6.74 -7.08
C ARG A 122 -12.27 -7.26 -7.75
N LYS A 123 -12.76 -6.60 -8.78
CA LYS A 123 -13.94 -7.03 -9.56
C LYS A 123 -13.70 -8.29 -10.37
N PHE A 124 -12.44 -8.69 -10.56
CA PHE A 124 -12.10 -9.94 -11.26
C PHE A 124 -12.32 -11.18 -10.38
N PHE A 125 -12.39 -10.99 -9.06
CA PHE A 125 -12.66 -12.08 -8.12
C PHE A 125 -14.16 -12.16 -7.91
N VAL A 126 -14.75 -13.22 -8.43
CA VAL A 126 -16.19 -13.47 -8.37
C VAL A 126 -16.48 -14.75 -7.58
N ALA A 127 -17.65 -14.83 -6.98
CA ALA A 127 -18.10 -16.06 -6.35
C ALA A 127 -18.36 -17.14 -7.40
N ALA A 128 -18.21 -18.40 -7.05
CA ALA A 128 -18.67 -19.51 -7.88
C ALA A 128 -20.19 -19.44 -8.07
N GLU A 129 -20.70 -20.10 -9.11
CA GLU A 129 -22.13 -20.18 -9.39
C GLU A 129 -22.93 -20.65 -8.16
N GLY A 130 -24.00 -19.95 -7.83
CA GLY A 130 -24.81 -20.21 -6.65
C GLY A 130 -24.17 -19.86 -5.30
N LYS A 131 -23.02 -19.15 -5.28
CA LYS A 131 -22.32 -18.72 -4.08
C LYS A 131 -22.25 -17.20 -4.01
N THR A 132 -21.99 -16.69 -2.81
CA THR A 132 -21.80 -15.27 -2.54
C THR A 132 -20.48 -15.09 -1.79
N LEU A 133 -19.73 -14.03 -2.12
CA LEU A 133 -18.58 -13.61 -1.33
C LEU A 133 -19.12 -12.89 -0.09
N VAL A 134 -18.68 -13.32 1.08
CA VAL A 134 -18.96 -12.66 2.36
C VAL A 134 -17.67 -12.10 2.89
N ASP A 135 -17.65 -10.79 3.18
CA ASP A 135 -16.55 -10.10 3.82
C ASP A 135 -16.98 -9.72 5.24
N ALA A 136 -16.19 -10.12 6.23
CA ALA A 136 -16.42 -9.81 7.63
C ALA A 136 -15.11 -9.47 8.30
N ASP A 137 -15.03 -8.26 8.88
CA ASP A 137 -13.84 -7.74 9.55
C ASP A 137 -14.19 -7.22 10.95
N TYR A 138 -13.29 -7.42 11.89
CA TYR A 138 -13.43 -6.85 13.22
C TYR A 138 -13.14 -5.35 13.19
N SER A 139 -14.10 -4.55 13.66
CA SER A 139 -13.91 -3.11 13.74
C SER A 139 -12.85 -2.77 14.79
N GLN A 140 -11.68 -2.31 14.31
CA GLN A 140 -10.61 -1.76 15.14
C GLN A 140 -10.13 -2.70 16.25
N ILE A 141 -9.98 -4.00 15.97
CA ILE A 141 -9.72 -5.03 16.98
C ILE A 141 -8.44 -4.74 17.80
N GLU A 142 -7.37 -4.28 17.15
CA GLU A 142 -6.11 -3.97 17.82
C GLU A 142 -6.27 -2.86 18.87
N LEU A 143 -7.03 -1.81 18.55
CA LEU A 143 -7.33 -0.71 19.50
C LEU A 143 -8.21 -1.18 20.63
N ARG A 144 -9.17 -2.07 20.38
CA ARG A 144 -10.04 -2.64 21.44
C ARG A 144 -9.26 -3.52 22.40
N VAL A 145 -8.35 -4.35 21.87
CA VAL A 145 -7.43 -5.17 22.67
C VAL A 145 -6.51 -4.27 23.49
N MET A 146 -5.96 -3.22 22.89
CA MET A 146 -5.13 -2.25 23.60
C MET A 146 -5.90 -1.57 24.73
N ALA A 147 -7.08 -1.06 24.48
CA ALA A 147 -7.94 -0.43 25.51
C ALA A 147 -8.18 -1.37 26.70
N HIS A 148 -8.43 -2.66 26.41
CA HIS A 148 -8.62 -3.67 27.44
C HIS A 148 -7.33 -3.93 28.26
N LEU A 149 -6.19 -4.08 27.57
CA LEU A 149 -4.91 -4.41 28.23
C LEU A 149 -4.34 -3.24 29.05
N CYS A 150 -4.45 -1.99 28.56
CA CYS A 150 -3.96 -0.84 29.31
C CYS A 150 -4.96 -0.27 30.31
N GLY A 151 -6.23 -0.66 30.25
CA GLY A 151 -7.28 -0.18 31.14
C GLY A 151 -7.58 1.32 30.95
N ASP A 152 -7.30 1.90 29.77
CA ASP A 152 -7.55 3.31 29.49
C ASP A 152 -9.05 3.59 29.47
N SER A 153 -9.51 4.40 30.42
CA SER A 153 -10.92 4.70 30.61
C SER A 153 -11.54 5.43 29.39
N ASN A 154 -10.80 6.35 28.78
CA ASN A 154 -11.31 7.12 27.62
C ASN A 154 -11.49 6.23 26.40
N MET A 155 -10.54 5.33 26.14
CA MET A 155 -10.67 4.35 25.05
C MET A 155 -11.82 3.37 25.32
N ILE A 156 -11.94 2.87 26.54
CA ILE A 156 -13.01 1.93 26.92
C ILE A 156 -14.37 2.62 26.78
N GLU A 157 -14.52 3.85 27.25
CA GLU A 157 -15.75 4.63 27.14
C GLU A 157 -16.12 4.87 25.68
N ALA A 158 -15.19 5.31 24.83
CA ALA A 158 -15.43 5.51 23.41
C ALA A 158 -15.92 4.23 22.71
N PHE A 159 -15.33 3.08 23.03
CA PHE A 159 -15.77 1.81 22.44
C PHE A 159 -17.09 1.27 22.99
N THR A 160 -17.43 1.57 24.22
CA THR A 160 -18.70 1.12 24.84
C THR A 160 -19.87 2.05 24.51
N SER A 161 -19.62 3.35 24.34
CA SER A 161 -20.62 4.31 23.86
C SER A 161 -20.92 4.19 22.36
N GLY A 162 -20.09 3.43 21.63
CA GLY A 162 -20.21 3.30 20.16
C GLY A 162 -19.66 4.49 19.39
N GLU A 163 -18.86 5.36 20.04
CA GLU A 163 -18.19 6.47 19.40
C GLU A 163 -17.06 5.99 18.48
N ASP A 164 -16.77 6.78 17.45
CA ASP A 164 -15.59 6.55 16.61
C ASP A 164 -14.34 7.04 17.31
N ILE A 165 -13.51 6.12 17.78
CA ILE A 165 -12.26 6.43 18.51
C ILE A 165 -11.34 7.40 17.75
N HIS A 166 -11.32 7.38 16.41
CA HIS A 166 -10.50 8.29 15.63
C HIS A 166 -11.07 9.71 15.65
N THR A 167 -12.38 9.85 15.68
CA THR A 167 -13.05 11.14 15.86
C THR A 167 -12.85 11.66 17.27
N SER A 168 -12.99 10.84 18.31
CA SER A 168 -12.71 11.21 19.69
C SER A 168 -11.25 11.65 19.87
N THR A 169 -10.29 10.91 19.34
CA THR A 169 -8.87 11.30 19.37
C THR A 169 -8.63 12.62 18.63
N ALA A 170 -9.23 12.81 17.45
CA ALA A 170 -9.10 14.06 16.71
C ALA A 170 -9.67 15.24 17.50
N ALA A 171 -10.84 15.10 18.11
CA ALA A 171 -11.47 16.11 18.93
C ALA A 171 -10.55 16.55 20.09
N GLN A 172 -9.88 15.60 20.75
CA GLN A 172 -8.92 15.87 21.81
C GLN A 172 -7.64 16.54 21.30
N VAL A 173 -7.06 16.02 20.21
CA VAL A 173 -5.78 16.55 19.65
C VAL A 173 -5.94 17.96 19.10
N PHE A 174 -7.07 18.25 18.47
CA PHE A 174 -7.35 19.56 17.88
C PHE A 174 -8.16 20.49 18.79
N ASP A 175 -8.44 20.08 20.02
CA ASP A 175 -9.19 20.82 21.05
C ASP A 175 -10.52 21.36 20.51
N MET A 176 -11.36 20.46 19.97
CA MET A 176 -12.64 20.84 19.38
C MET A 176 -13.74 19.80 19.63
N PRO A 177 -15.02 20.17 19.56
CA PRO A 177 -16.12 19.22 19.64
C PRO A 177 -16.08 18.16 18.52
N PRO A 178 -16.44 16.89 18.79
CA PRO A 178 -16.41 15.81 17.78
C PRO A 178 -17.19 16.13 16.50
N VAL A 179 -18.26 16.91 16.60
CA VAL A 179 -19.10 17.32 15.44
C VAL A 179 -18.36 18.25 14.46
N MET A 180 -17.27 18.89 14.88
CA MET A 180 -16.46 19.78 14.06
C MET A 180 -15.25 19.06 13.44
N VAL A 181 -15.00 17.81 13.75
CA VAL A 181 -13.88 17.02 13.21
C VAL A 181 -14.11 16.75 11.73
N THR A 182 -13.16 17.23 10.90
CA THR A 182 -13.19 16.97 9.46
C THR A 182 -12.68 15.55 9.12
N PRO A 183 -12.98 15.02 7.92
CA PRO A 183 -12.42 13.74 7.45
C PRO A 183 -10.88 13.71 7.47
N GLU A 184 -10.22 14.83 7.17
CA GLU A 184 -8.76 14.96 7.18
C GLU A 184 -8.20 14.85 8.61
N MET A 185 -8.80 15.56 9.56
CA MET A 185 -8.44 15.51 10.99
C MET A 185 -8.63 14.08 11.55
N ARG A 186 -9.75 13.46 11.21
CA ARG A 186 -10.02 12.06 11.56
C ARG A 186 -8.98 11.11 10.97
N SER A 187 -8.56 11.35 9.72
CA SER A 187 -7.53 10.55 9.06
C SER A 187 -6.15 10.73 9.71
N ALA A 188 -5.80 11.94 10.12
CA ALA A 188 -4.58 12.23 10.87
C ALA A 188 -4.59 11.52 12.25
N ALA A 189 -5.68 11.63 12.99
CA ALA A 189 -5.85 10.93 14.28
C ALA A 189 -5.79 9.40 14.12
N LYS A 190 -6.33 8.86 13.02
CA LYS A 190 -6.20 7.44 12.70
C LYS A 190 -4.73 7.04 12.53
N ALA A 191 -3.93 7.84 11.84
CA ALA A 191 -2.50 7.57 11.68
C ALA A 191 -1.76 7.61 13.03
N VAL A 192 -2.11 8.56 13.91
CA VAL A 192 -1.55 8.67 15.27
C VAL A 192 -1.93 7.44 16.11
N ASN A 193 -3.20 7.05 16.16
CA ASN A 193 -3.67 5.92 16.94
C ASN A 193 -2.98 4.61 16.54
N PHE A 194 -2.87 4.35 15.24
CA PHE A 194 -2.13 3.18 14.76
C PHE A 194 -0.63 3.32 14.97
N GLY A 195 -0.09 4.52 14.78
CA GLY A 195 1.32 4.80 15.01
C GLY A 195 1.73 4.46 16.44
N ILE A 196 0.94 4.86 17.45
CA ILE A 196 1.19 4.56 18.86
C ILE A 196 1.24 3.04 19.10
N ILE A 197 0.28 2.29 18.56
CA ILE A 197 0.24 0.83 18.68
C ILE A 197 1.48 0.18 18.08
N TYR A 198 1.95 0.69 16.93
CA TYR A 198 3.12 0.17 16.24
C TYR A 198 4.44 0.79 16.69
N GLY A 199 4.44 1.55 17.80
CA GLY A 199 5.64 2.09 18.41
C GLY A 199 6.21 3.33 17.73
N ILE A 200 5.34 4.17 17.11
CA ILE A 200 5.77 5.46 16.57
C ILE A 200 6.37 6.30 17.70
N GLY A 201 7.55 6.86 17.48
CA GLY A 201 8.18 7.79 18.40
C GLY A 201 8.02 9.23 17.95
N ALA A 202 8.44 10.17 18.81
CA ALA A 202 8.37 11.61 18.52
C ALA A 202 9.18 12.05 17.28
N PHE A 203 10.04 11.18 16.75
CA PHE A 203 10.91 11.43 15.60
C PHE A 203 10.57 10.56 14.37
N SER A 204 9.41 9.94 14.36
CA SER A 204 8.99 9.03 13.26
C SER A 204 8.12 9.76 12.24
#